data_3d2870fb699c5044be8fa2e9b6311ffa
#
_entry.id   3d2870fb699c5044be8fa2e9b6311ffa
#
_cell.length_a   1.000
_cell.length_b   1.000
_cell.length_c   1.000
_cell.angle_alpha   90.00
_cell.angle_beta   90.00
_cell.angle_gamma   90.00
#
_symmetry.space_group_name_H-M   'P 1'
#
loop_
_entity.id
_entity.type
_entity.pdbx_description
1 polymer ?
#
loop_
_entity_poly.entity_id
_entity_poly.type
_entity_poly.pdbx_seq_one_letter_code
_entity_poly.pdbx_strand_id
1 'polypeptide(L)'
;MKKIIILFCISVLIISSSSSCKKLIAAVFGGTNVDVPAFQLTIPAIPVVLSNEISIGSYSFYFNLDSTVRANTAGAFGANSVNSIKLKKVIFSLTNTDSLNNLANFVSARVTLQSNINSTPVQLFKIDFPDSTASTYTYNPTTSPELVSYLKGTTITYNTYGQMRRITTKPLNLVVTVTVMAD
;
A
#
# COMPACT_ATOMS: atom_id res chain seq x y z
N MET A 1 -34.73 44.93 -21.71
CA MET A 1 -34.84 43.46 -21.80
C MET A 1 -33.56 42.74 -22.29
N LYS A 2 -32.88 43.25 -23.33
CA LYS A 2 -31.64 42.59 -23.86
C LYS A 2 -30.49 42.48 -22.85
N LYS A 3 -30.27 43.48 -21.94
CA LYS A 3 -29.20 43.44 -20.94
C LYS A 3 -29.40 42.44 -19.82
N ILE A 4 -30.64 42.12 -19.44
CA ILE A 4 -30.98 41.15 -18.39
C ILE A 4 -30.75 39.72 -18.89
N ILE A 5 -31.00 39.44 -20.16
CA ILE A 5 -30.80 38.12 -20.77
C ILE A 5 -29.30 37.79 -20.82
N ILE A 6 -28.43 38.76 -21.12
CA ILE A 6 -26.97 38.56 -21.16
C ILE A 6 -26.44 38.22 -19.77
N LEU A 7 -26.93 38.90 -18.72
CA LEU A 7 -26.49 38.66 -17.33
C LEU A 7 -26.92 37.26 -16.86
N PHE A 8 -28.10 36.79 -17.26
CA PHE A 8 -28.60 35.46 -16.91
C PHE A 8 -27.81 34.35 -17.64
N CYS A 9 -27.42 34.54 -18.89
CA CYS A 9 -26.58 33.60 -19.63
C CYS A 9 -25.17 33.47 -19.05
N ILE A 10 -24.57 34.55 -18.56
CA ILE A 10 -23.25 34.52 -17.91
C ILE A 10 -23.30 33.80 -16.56
N SER A 11 -24.38 33.97 -15.77
CA SER A 11 -24.53 33.28 -14.49
C SER A 11 -24.72 31.77 -14.65
N VAL A 12 -25.45 31.33 -15.69
CA VAL A 12 -25.62 29.90 -16.00
C VAL A 12 -24.33 29.24 -16.49
N LEU A 13 -23.49 29.95 -17.23
CA LEU A 13 -22.17 29.47 -17.68
C LEU A 13 -21.18 29.27 -16.50
N ILE A 14 -21.25 30.13 -15.47
CA ILE A 14 -20.37 30.01 -14.29
C ILE A 14 -20.77 28.83 -13.39
N ILE A 15 -22.06 28.48 -13.31
CA ILE A 15 -22.56 27.36 -12.49
C ILE A 15 -22.23 26.01 -13.16
N SER A 16 -22.20 25.92 -14.48
CA SER A 16 -21.87 24.69 -15.19
C SER A 16 -20.37 24.34 -15.21
N SER A 17 -19.48 25.32 -14.95
CA SER A 17 -18.03 25.07 -14.93
C SER A 17 -17.52 24.40 -13.65
N SER A 18 -18.22 24.54 -12.52
CA SER A 18 -17.79 23.99 -11.23
C SER A 18 -17.97 22.46 -11.09
N SER A 19 -18.93 21.87 -11.83
CA SER A 19 -19.12 20.41 -11.84
C SER A 19 -18.23 19.69 -12.88
N SER A 20 -17.74 20.40 -13.89
CA SER A 20 -16.83 19.88 -14.91
C SER A 20 -15.41 19.67 -14.38
N CYS A 21 -14.91 20.55 -13.50
CA CYS A 21 -13.58 20.41 -12.92
C CYS A 21 -13.44 19.16 -12.04
N LYS A 22 -14.44 18.80 -11.24
CA LYS A 22 -14.38 17.57 -10.40
C LYS A 22 -14.33 16.30 -11.24
N LYS A 23 -15.05 16.24 -12.37
CA LYS A 23 -15.02 15.09 -13.28
C LYS A 23 -13.71 15.01 -14.06
N LEU A 24 -13.13 16.15 -14.44
CA LEU A 24 -11.82 16.18 -15.09
C LEU A 24 -10.69 15.74 -14.13
N ILE A 25 -10.76 16.16 -12.88
CA ILE A 25 -9.80 15.78 -11.83
C ILE A 25 -9.87 14.26 -11.61
N ALA A 26 -11.06 13.67 -11.46
CA ALA A 26 -11.24 12.23 -11.30
C ALA A 26 -10.74 11.44 -12.53
N ALA A 27 -10.94 11.95 -13.75
CA ALA A 27 -10.50 11.28 -14.98
C ALA A 27 -8.97 11.33 -15.18
N VAL A 28 -8.29 12.36 -14.67
CA VAL A 28 -6.83 12.52 -14.77
C VAL A 28 -6.11 11.82 -13.61
N PHE A 29 -6.76 11.70 -12.45
CA PHE A 29 -6.19 11.12 -11.22
C PHE A 29 -6.53 9.63 -11.03
N GLY A 30 -7.60 9.14 -11.70
CA GLY A 30 -8.11 7.79 -11.52
C GLY A 30 -7.06 6.73 -11.86
N GLY A 31 -6.64 5.95 -10.86
CA GLY A 31 -5.77 4.82 -11.05
C GLY A 31 -4.27 5.13 -11.08
N THR A 32 -3.81 6.24 -10.48
CA THR A 32 -2.37 6.53 -10.37
C THR A 32 -1.70 5.56 -9.38
N ASN A 33 -0.71 4.82 -9.88
CA ASN A 33 0.11 3.97 -9.02
C ASN A 33 1.03 4.84 -8.16
N VAL A 34 1.08 4.54 -6.88
CA VAL A 34 1.97 5.15 -5.90
C VAL A 34 2.80 4.04 -5.27
N ASP A 35 4.10 4.09 -5.45
CA ASP A 35 4.99 3.17 -4.77
C ASP A 35 5.27 3.69 -3.36
N VAL A 36 4.95 2.85 -2.38
CA VAL A 36 5.31 3.08 -0.98
C VAL A 36 6.72 2.53 -0.77
N PRO A 37 7.58 3.18 0.03
CA PRO A 37 8.92 2.69 0.27
C PRO A 37 8.95 1.21 0.65
N ALA A 38 9.77 0.43 -0.05
CA ALA A 38 9.98 -0.97 0.27
C ALA A 38 10.56 -1.09 1.68
N PHE A 39 10.12 -2.09 2.43
CA PHE A 39 10.70 -2.36 3.74
C PHE A 39 11.46 -3.68 3.76
N GLN A 40 12.46 -3.73 4.62
CA GLN A 40 13.32 -4.90 4.81
C GLN A 40 13.26 -5.36 6.26
N LEU A 41 13.15 -6.67 6.45
CA LEU A 41 13.16 -7.31 7.74
C LEU A 41 14.13 -8.50 7.72
N THR A 42 14.86 -8.69 8.80
CA THR A 42 15.59 -9.94 9.02
C THR A 42 14.72 -10.88 9.85
N ILE A 43 14.31 -11.98 9.27
CA ILE A 43 13.60 -13.07 9.96
C ILE A 43 14.68 -13.91 10.63
N PRO A 44 14.72 -14.05 11.97
CA PRO A 44 15.70 -14.89 12.63
C PRO A 44 15.54 -16.37 12.23
N ALA A 45 16.55 -17.18 12.44
CA ALA A 45 16.43 -18.62 12.30
C ALA A 45 15.32 -19.14 13.25
N ILE A 46 14.41 -19.95 12.72
CA ILE A 46 13.28 -20.50 13.47
C ILE A 46 13.47 -22.03 13.58
N PRO A 47 14.03 -22.51 14.70
CA PRO A 47 14.40 -23.93 14.85
C PRO A 47 13.24 -24.85 15.17
N VAL A 48 12.04 -24.30 15.43
CA VAL A 48 10.84 -25.05 15.80
C VAL A 48 9.66 -24.56 14.97
N VAL A 49 8.92 -25.49 14.37
CA VAL A 49 7.65 -25.14 13.67
C VAL A 49 6.57 -24.88 14.72
N LEU A 50 6.02 -23.66 14.68
CA LEU A 50 4.89 -23.28 15.50
C LEU A 50 3.61 -23.33 14.66
N SER A 51 2.56 -23.96 15.20
CA SER A 51 1.25 -24.03 14.54
C SER A 51 0.54 -22.68 14.46
N ASN A 52 0.94 -21.72 15.29
CA ASN A 52 0.35 -20.40 15.36
C ASN A 52 1.18 -19.38 14.58
N GLU A 53 0.52 -18.28 14.19
CA GLU A 53 1.16 -17.10 13.63
C GLU A 53 2.06 -16.44 14.68
N ILE A 54 3.29 -16.09 14.28
CA ILE A 54 4.27 -15.40 15.13
C ILE A 54 4.57 -14.02 14.55
N SER A 55 4.96 -13.07 15.42
CA SER A 55 5.48 -11.78 14.97
C SER A 55 6.87 -11.97 14.36
N ILE A 56 7.03 -11.53 13.11
CA ILE A 56 8.32 -11.54 12.40
C ILE A 56 9.09 -10.25 12.67
N GLY A 57 8.38 -9.13 12.80
CA GLY A 57 8.99 -7.83 13.07
C GLY A 57 8.11 -6.65 12.71
N SER A 58 8.62 -5.48 13.01
CA SER A 58 7.97 -4.20 12.73
C SER A 58 8.94 -3.27 12.02
N TYR A 59 8.42 -2.48 11.09
CA TYR A 59 9.19 -1.50 10.33
C TYR A 59 8.44 -0.17 10.27
N SER A 60 9.10 0.91 10.71
CA SER A 60 8.55 2.27 10.65
C SER A 60 9.39 3.13 9.73
N PHE A 61 8.74 3.99 8.95
CA PHE A 61 9.40 4.89 8.01
C PHE A 61 8.63 6.20 7.88
N TYR A 62 9.33 7.23 7.41
CA TYR A 62 8.71 8.49 7.05
C TYR A 62 8.11 8.41 5.66
N PHE A 63 6.86 8.86 5.52
CA PHE A 63 6.16 8.93 4.24
C PHE A 63 5.44 10.27 4.11
N ASN A 64 5.53 10.89 2.94
CA ASN A 64 4.84 12.13 2.65
C ASN A 64 3.97 11.95 1.40
N LEU A 65 2.68 11.70 1.64
CA LEU A 65 1.71 11.50 0.57
C LEU A 65 1.63 12.70 -0.37
N ASP A 66 1.65 13.94 0.15
CA ASP A 66 1.56 15.16 -0.67
C ASP A 66 2.72 15.26 -1.66
N SER A 67 3.94 15.06 -1.18
CA SER A 67 5.13 15.05 -2.01
C SER A 67 5.10 13.96 -3.08
N THR A 68 4.67 12.75 -2.68
CA THR A 68 4.58 11.61 -3.59
C THR A 68 3.53 11.83 -4.68
N VAL A 69 2.35 12.35 -4.32
CA VAL A 69 1.29 12.66 -5.28
C VAL A 69 1.74 13.76 -6.24
N ARG A 70 2.35 14.83 -5.74
CA ARG A 70 2.90 15.92 -6.58
C ARG A 70 3.94 15.42 -7.56
N ALA A 71 4.85 14.56 -7.12
CA ALA A 71 5.88 13.97 -7.98
C ALA A 71 5.26 13.16 -9.14
N ASN A 72 4.19 12.38 -8.85
CA ASN A 72 3.52 11.55 -9.86
C ASN A 72 2.53 12.33 -10.76
N THR A 73 2.21 13.58 -10.43
CA THR A 73 1.24 14.42 -11.18
C THR A 73 1.85 15.71 -11.72
N ALA A 74 3.18 15.78 -11.84
CA ALA A 74 3.91 16.98 -12.24
C ALA A 74 3.51 18.25 -11.44
N GLY A 75 3.19 18.07 -10.15
CA GLY A 75 2.79 19.15 -9.24
C GLY A 75 1.32 19.55 -9.31
N ALA A 76 0.53 18.96 -10.20
CA ALA A 76 -0.86 19.38 -10.42
C ALA A 76 -1.78 19.07 -9.23
N PHE A 77 -1.50 18.01 -8.46
CA PHE A 77 -2.32 17.56 -7.32
C PHE A 77 -1.45 17.34 -6.08
N GLY A 78 -2.08 17.36 -4.92
CA GLY A 78 -1.48 17.04 -3.63
C GLY A 78 -2.33 16.05 -2.85
N ALA A 79 -1.95 15.74 -1.60
CA ALA A 79 -2.64 14.76 -0.75
C ALA A 79 -4.14 15.06 -0.53
N ASN A 80 -4.55 16.31 -0.59
CA ASN A 80 -5.96 16.71 -0.42
C ASN A 80 -6.83 16.32 -1.62
N SER A 81 -6.23 16.07 -2.78
CA SER A 81 -6.94 15.63 -3.98
C SER A 81 -7.20 14.12 -3.99
N VAL A 82 -6.58 13.37 -3.06
CA VAL A 82 -6.72 11.92 -2.97
C VAL A 82 -7.92 11.56 -2.10
N ASN A 83 -8.88 10.87 -2.68
CA ASN A 83 -10.11 10.43 -2.01
C ASN A 83 -10.04 8.97 -1.55
N SER A 84 -9.29 8.14 -2.27
CA SER A 84 -9.15 6.70 -1.99
C SER A 84 -7.73 6.24 -2.27
N ILE A 85 -7.21 5.35 -1.44
CA ILE A 85 -5.96 4.63 -1.67
C ILE A 85 -6.18 3.15 -1.35
N LYS A 86 -5.91 2.29 -2.33
CA LYS A 86 -6.10 0.85 -2.21
C LYS A 86 -4.81 0.11 -2.56
N LEU A 87 -4.59 -1.02 -1.90
CA LEU A 87 -3.49 -1.92 -2.22
C LEU A 87 -3.69 -2.50 -3.62
N LYS A 88 -2.68 -2.41 -4.47
CA LYS A 88 -2.69 -2.93 -5.84
C LYS A 88 -1.84 -4.19 -5.99
N LYS A 89 -0.63 -4.16 -5.44
CA LYS A 89 0.34 -5.24 -5.59
C LYS A 89 1.28 -5.31 -4.41
N VAL A 90 1.67 -6.51 -4.01
CA VAL A 90 2.73 -6.76 -3.05
C VAL A 90 3.71 -7.77 -3.64
N ILE A 91 4.99 -7.52 -3.50
CA ILE A 91 6.05 -8.46 -3.88
C ILE A 91 6.84 -8.78 -2.62
N PHE A 92 6.93 -10.08 -2.31
CA PHE A 92 7.78 -10.64 -1.28
C PHE A 92 9.04 -11.20 -1.93
N SER A 93 10.20 -10.85 -1.43
CA SER A 93 11.47 -11.35 -1.92
C SER A 93 12.38 -11.73 -0.75
N LEU A 94 12.83 -12.97 -0.72
CA LEU A 94 13.89 -13.44 0.16
C LEU A 94 15.22 -13.35 -0.60
N THR A 95 16.21 -12.62 -0.08
CA THR A 95 17.44 -12.31 -0.83
C THR A 95 18.61 -13.27 -0.56
N ASN A 96 18.55 -14.07 0.50
CA ASN A 96 19.61 -15.01 0.89
C ASN A 96 19.09 -16.44 1.03
N THR A 97 18.29 -16.87 0.05
CA THR A 97 17.70 -18.22 0.00
C THR A 97 18.70 -19.31 -0.37
N ASP A 98 18.36 -20.55 -0.01
CA ASP A 98 18.97 -21.78 -0.47
C ASP A 98 17.91 -22.90 -0.54
N SER A 99 18.34 -24.16 -0.78
CA SER A 99 17.43 -25.30 -0.91
C SER A 99 16.62 -25.60 0.37
N LEU A 100 17.14 -25.24 1.55
CA LEU A 100 16.51 -25.48 2.84
C LEU A 100 15.79 -24.22 3.40
N ASN A 101 16.10 -23.04 2.88
CA ASN A 101 15.67 -21.75 3.41
C ASN A 101 15.11 -20.89 2.27
N ASN A 102 13.80 -20.91 2.06
CA ASN A 102 13.09 -20.25 0.97
C ASN A 102 11.61 -20.04 1.33
N LEU A 103 10.76 -19.62 0.39
CA LEU A 103 9.35 -19.38 0.66
C LEU A 103 8.55 -20.63 1.04
N ALA A 104 9.00 -21.83 0.69
CA ALA A 104 8.37 -23.08 1.13
C ALA A 104 8.41 -23.29 2.65
N ASN A 105 9.29 -22.57 3.39
CA ASN A 105 9.31 -22.65 4.85
C ASN A 105 8.10 -21.95 5.50
N PHE A 106 7.36 -21.13 4.77
CA PHE A 106 6.22 -20.38 5.27
C PHE A 106 4.89 -20.97 4.80
N VAL A 107 3.89 -20.96 5.69
CA VAL A 107 2.49 -21.24 5.34
C VAL A 107 1.83 -19.95 4.87
N SER A 108 1.98 -18.90 5.68
CA SER A 108 1.31 -17.61 5.41
C SER A 108 2.12 -16.44 5.93
N ALA A 109 1.81 -15.24 5.39
CA ALA A 109 2.22 -13.97 5.96
C ALA A 109 1.02 -13.03 6.06
N ARG A 110 0.99 -12.25 7.13
CA ARG A 110 0.02 -11.17 7.36
C ARG A 110 0.76 -9.90 7.71
N VAL A 111 0.35 -8.80 7.09
CA VAL A 111 0.89 -7.48 7.40
C VAL A 111 -0.25 -6.56 7.82
N THR A 112 -0.05 -5.84 8.91
CA THR A 112 -0.90 -4.74 9.32
C THR A 112 -0.17 -3.43 9.16
N LEU A 113 -0.95 -2.37 8.97
CA LEU A 113 -0.46 -1.00 8.80
C LEU A 113 -1.13 -0.11 9.84
N GLN A 114 -0.35 0.79 10.42
CA GLN A 114 -0.82 1.90 11.26
C GLN A 114 0.01 3.15 10.96
N SER A 115 -0.44 4.31 11.43
CA SER A 115 0.29 5.57 11.28
C SER A 115 0.24 6.40 12.55
N ASN A 116 1.05 7.46 12.60
CA ASN A 116 1.05 8.40 13.73
C ASN A 116 -0.28 9.17 13.92
N ILE A 117 -1.14 9.24 12.89
CA ILE A 117 -2.46 9.87 12.96
C ILE A 117 -3.61 8.85 13.06
N ASN A 118 -3.34 7.57 12.79
CA ASN A 118 -4.30 6.48 12.94
C ASN A 118 -3.58 5.25 13.51
N SER A 119 -3.61 5.14 14.84
CA SER A 119 -2.90 4.10 15.60
C SER A 119 -3.60 2.76 15.63
N THR A 120 -4.87 2.67 15.22
CA THR A 120 -5.58 1.39 15.10
C THR A 120 -5.04 0.62 13.91
N PRO A 121 -4.39 -0.56 14.11
CA PRO A 121 -3.84 -1.31 13.00
C PRO A 121 -4.94 -1.81 12.05
N VAL A 122 -4.75 -1.62 10.75
CA VAL A 122 -5.58 -2.24 9.71
C VAL A 122 -4.81 -3.39 9.06
N GLN A 123 -5.49 -4.51 8.80
CA GLN A 123 -4.88 -5.59 8.01
C GLN A 123 -4.73 -5.12 6.57
N LEU A 124 -3.48 -4.93 6.15
CA LEU A 124 -3.17 -4.54 4.79
C LEU A 124 -3.40 -5.71 3.82
N PHE A 125 -2.89 -6.90 4.19
CA PHE A 125 -3.13 -8.16 3.48
C PHE A 125 -2.83 -9.37 4.38
N LYS A 126 -3.38 -10.51 3.96
CA LYS A 126 -2.96 -11.85 4.39
C LYS A 126 -2.85 -12.72 3.15
N ILE A 127 -1.77 -13.47 3.05
CA ILE A 127 -1.49 -14.36 1.93
C ILE A 127 -1.07 -15.74 2.45
N ASP A 128 -1.40 -16.75 1.67
CA ASP A 128 -0.90 -18.11 1.87
C ASP A 128 0.14 -18.43 0.78
N PHE A 129 1.30 -18.89 1.19
CA PHE A 129 2.37 -19.24 0.27
C PHE A 129 2.19 -20.68 -0.24
N PRO A 130 2.39 -20.91 -1.54
CA PRO A 130 2.48 -22.27 -2.07
C PRO A 130 3.71 -22.97 -1.47
N ASP A 131 3.66 -24.30 -1.39
CA ASP A 131 4.82 -25.11 -1.03
C ASP A 131 5.80 -25.17 -2.22
N SER A 132 6.55 -24.11 -2.42
CA SER A 132 7.45 -23.90 -3.56
C SER A 132 8.75 -23.29 -3.10
N THR A 133 9.87 -23.76 -3.64
CA THR A 133 11.23 -23.27 -3.34
C THR A 133 11.55 -21.89 -3.95
N ALA A 134 10.55 -21.16 -4.40
CA ALA A 134 10.72 -19.81 -4.92
C ALA A 134 11.32 -18.87 -3.87
N SER A 135 12.07 -17.87 -4.32
CA SER A 135 12.57 -16.77 -3.50
C SER A 135 11.66 -15.53 -3.56
N THR A 136 10.74 -15.49 -4.52
CA THR A 136 9.86 -14.33 -4.74
C THR A 136 8.42 -14.78 -4.93
N TYR A 137 7.49 -14.03 -4.37
CA TYR A 137 6.05 -14.22 -4.54
C TYR A 137 5.37 -12.88 -4.78
N THR A 138 4.52 -12.82 -5.82
CA THR A 138 3.72 -11.63 -6.14
C THR A 138 2.26 -11.88 -5.78
N TYR A 139 1.70 -10.99 -4.99
CA TYR A 139 0.31 -10.98 -4.59
C TYR A 139 -0.43 -9.77 -5.19
N ASN A 140 -1.53 -10.04 -5.88
CA ASN A 140 -2.44 -9.04 -6.41
C ASN A 140 -3.78 -9.18 -5.68
N PRO A 141 -4.10 -8.31 -4.72
CA PRO A 141 -5.33 -8.44 -3.94
C PRO A 141 -6.57 -8.17 -4.80
N THR A 142 -7.61 -8.96 -4.58
CA THR A 142 -8.95 -8.71 -5.16
C THR A 142 -9.76 -7.72 -4.32
N THR A 143 -9.41 -7.60 -3.03
CA THR A 143 -10.02 -6.66 -2.09
C THR A 143 -8.92 -5.97 -1.31
N SER A 144 -9.12 -4.71 -0.95
CA SER A 144 -8.18 -3.90 -0.19
C SER A 144 -8.93 -3.01 0.79
N PRO A 145 -8.42 -2.82 2.02
CA PRO A 145 -8.93 -1.79 2.89
C PRO A 145 -8.67 -0.40 2.30
N GLU A 146 -9.43 0.60 2.77
CA GLU A 146 -9.16 2.00 2.44
C GLU A 146 -7.98 2.50 3.28
N LEU A 147 -6.94 3.04 2.61
CA LEU A 147 -5.67 3.38 3.24
C LEU A 147 -5.42 4.89 3.34
N VAL A 148 -6.29 5.72 2.76
CA VAL A 148 -6.07 7.18 2.71
C VAL A 148 -5.90 7.80 4.10
N SER A 149 -6.69 7.36 5.09
CA SER A 149 -6.62 7.86 6.47
C SER A 149 -5.32 7.50 7.19
N TYR A 150 -4.62 6.48 6.75
CA TYR A 150 -3.33 6.05 7.28
C TYR A 150 -2.18 6.77 6.57
N LEU A 151 -2.21 6.81 5.23
CA LEU A 151 -1.13 7.34 4.41
C LEU A 151 -1.06 8.87 4.38
N LYS A 152 -2.05 9.57 4.92
CA LYS A 152 -1.97 11.01 5.25
C LYS A 152 -1.11 11.29 6.49
N GLY A 153 -0.75 10.27 7.26
CA GLY A 153 0.26 10.36 8.32
C GLY A 153 1.67 10.52 7.77
N THR A 154 2.58 10.98 8.61
CA THR A 154 3.99 11.17 8.25
C THR A 154 4.87 10.01 8.69
N THR A 155 4.44 9.22 9.66
CA THR A 155 5.13 8.00 10.10
C THR A 155 4.18 6.83 9.91
N ILE A 156 4.60 5.89 9.08
CA ILE A 156 3.87 4.67 8.77
C ILE A 156 4.60 3.49 9.41
N THR A 157 3.85 2.60 10.05
CA THR A 157 4.41 1.39 10.67
C THR A 157 3.73 0.16 10.09
N TYR A 158 4.54 -0.76 9.58
CA TYR A 158 4.14 -2.13 9.23
C TYR A 158 4.48 -3.08 10.38
N ASN A 159 3.52 -3.94 10.76
CA ASN A 159 3.80 -5.08 11.61
C ASN A 159 3.58 -6.35 10.79
N THR A 160 4.58 -7.21 10.76
CA THR A 160 4.62 -8.42 9.95
C THR A 160 4.52 -9.65 10.82
N TYR A 161 3.65 -10.56 10.43
CA TYR A 161 3.39 -11.83 11.09
C TYR A 161 3.53 -12.95 10.08
N GLY A 162 3.94 -14.13 10.53
CA GLY A 162 4.05 -15.29 9.67
C GLY A 162 3.75 -16.59 10.40
N GLN A 163 3.29 -17.58 9.66
CA GLN A 163 3.16 -18.96 10.10
C GLN A 163 4.15 -19.83 9.35
N MET A 164 4.86 -20.70 10.08
CA MET A 164 5.91 -21.54 9.51
C MET A 164 5.37 -22.91 9.13
N ARG A 165 5.80 -23.42 7.97
CA ARG A 165 5.58 -24.81 7.51
C ARG A 165 6.76 -25.70 7.87
N ARG A 166 7.98 -25.12 7.78
CA ARG A 166 9.26 -25.81 8.06
C ARG A 166 10.16 -24.87 8.85
N ILE A 167 11.10 -25.43 9.57
CA ILE A 167 12.16 -24.69 10.25
C ILE A 167 13.02 -23.94 9.24
N THR A 168 13.68 -22.87 9.69
CA THR A 168 14.77 -22.24 8.97
C THR A 168 16.07 -22.42 9.74
N THR A 169 17.16 -22.74 9.06
CA THR A 169 18.45 -23.04 9.65
C THR A 169 19.36 -21.81 9.75
N LYS A 170 18.96 -20.72 9.11
CA LYS A 170 19.67 -19.42 9.12
C LYS A 170 18.67 -18.27 9.11
N PRO A 171 19.10 -17.05 9.47
CA PRO A 171 18.29 -15.85 9.25
C PRO A 171 18.00 -15.63 7.76
N LEU A 172 16.79 -15.14 7.46
CA LEU A 172 16.36 -14.80 6.11
C LEU A 172 16.12 -13.29 6.00
N ASN A 173 16.58 -12.69 4.91
CA ASN A 173 16.33 -11.28 4.63
C ASN A 173 15.10 -11.17 3.73
N LEU A 174 14.04 -10.59 4.27
CA LEU A 174 12.78 -10.35 3.57
C LEU A 174 12.75 -8.89 3.08
N VAL A 175 12.48 -8.70 1.81
CA VAL A 175 12.15 -7.41 1.20
C VAL A 175 10.69 -7.46 0.77
N VAL A 176 9.90 -6.46 1.20
CA VAL A 176 8.49 -6.33 0.80
C VAL A 176 8.31 -5.02 0.05
N THR A 177 7.86 -5.11 -1.19
CA THR A 177 7.50 -3.96 -2.02
C THR A 177 5.99 -3.86 -2.10
N VAL A 178 5.46 -2.67 -1.81
CA VAL A 178 4.02 -2.39 -1.79
C VAL A 178 3.71 -1.32 -2.83
N THR A 179 2.82 -1.62 -3.76
CA THR A 179 2.26 -0.65 -4.70
C THR A 179 0.80 -0.42 -4.34
N VAL A 180 0.42 0.83 -4.17
CA VAL A 180 -0.96 1.25 -3.96
C VAL A 180 -1.48 2.02 -5.17
N MET A 181 -2.79 2.08 -5.32
CA MET A 181 -3.47 2.88 -6.33
C MET A 181 -4.23 4.00 -5.63
N ALA A 182 -4.00 5.22 -6.06
CA ALA A 182 -4.69 6.43 -5.57
C ALA A 182 -5.73 6.90 -6.59
N ASP A 183 -6.92 7.28 -6.09
CA ASP A 183 -8.06 7.83 -6.83
C ASP A 183 -8.55 9.16 -6.23
#